data_116ee6444eb598b4a32535598c4835d6
#
_entry.id   116ee6444eb598b4a32535598c4835d6
#
_cell.length_a   1.000
_cell.length_b   1.000
_cell.length_c   1.000
_cell.angle_alpha   90.00
_cell.angle_beta   90.00
_cell.angle_gamma   90.00
#
_symmetry.space_group_name_H-M   'P 1'
#
loop_
_entity.id
_entity.type
_entity.pdbx_description
1 polymer ?
#
loop_
_entity_poly.entity_id
_entity_poly.type
_entity_poly.pdbx_seq_one_letter_code
_entity_poly.pdbx_strand_id
1 'polypeptide(L)'
;MAMSNTTGAVITVLSAGAVKPGLLKVIDAFRRGTGHEVKVAFATAPALLKRIGGGERVDVVIAPPAALDDLVKAGKAAPAERVTVARIGVGVAVREGAPAPRIATVDELKQSLLNAESVVYNQASTGIYLEGLFNRLGIAAQLKAKTTRYPDFVGVLDHVSKGKGNEIGLGATTVIVEAENKGLKLVGPLPAEIQNYTTYAVTVAAEGLAKDAAREFVRYLTTPAAKATFAAAGIE
;
A
#
# COMPACT_ATOMS: atom_id res chain seq x y z
N MET A 1 -9.27 30.43 34.33
CA MET A 1 -9.31 29.82 32.99
C MET A 1 -9.37 28.33 33.19
N ALA A 2 -10.51 27.70 32.99
CA ALA A 2 -10.67 26.26 33.06
C ALA A 2 -9.97 25.65 31.86
N MET A 3 -8.89 24.87 32.09
CA MET A 3 -8.33 24.00 31.06
C MET A 3 -9.36 22.91 30.83
N SER A 4 -10.06 22.99 29.69
CA SER A 4 -10.89 21.89 29.20
C SER A 4 -9.97 20.70 28.96
N ASN A 5 -10.00 19.73 29.87
CA ASN A 5 -9.38 18.45 29.70
C ASN A 5 -10.19 17.69 28.65
N THR A 6 -9.96 18.00 27.37
CA THR A 6 -10.51 17.21 26.28
C THR A 6 -9.75 15.90 26.28
N THR A 7 -10.29 14.88 26.96
CA THR A 7 -9.80 13.51 26.81
C THR A 7 -9.90 13.14 25.34
N GLY A 8 -8.75 12.97 24.69
CA GLY A 8 -8.70 12.65 23.26
C GLY A 8 -9.47 11.37 22.96
N ALA A 9 -10.23 11.36 21.87
CA ALA A 9 -10.92 10.16 21.40
C ALA A 9 -9.90 9.13 20.87
N VAL A 10 -10.28 7.86 20.89
CA VAL A 10 -9.53 6.78 20.23
C VAL A 10 -10.16 6.51 18.87
N ILE A 11 -9.38 6.70 17.81
CA ILE A 11 -9.79 6.45 16.42
C ILE A 11 -9.18 5.14 15.96
N THR A 12 -9.99 4.22 15.46
CA THR A 12 -9.55 2.95 14.88
C THR A 12 -9.48 3.06 13.36
N VAL A 13 -8.32 2.73 12.78
CA VAL A 13 -8.05 2.84 11.35
C VAL A 13 -7.69 1.47 10.78
N LEU A 14 -8.31 1.08 9.68
CA LEU A 14 -7.87 -0.06 8.88
C LEU A 14 -7.37 0.44 7.53
N SER A 15 -6.10 0.21 7.24
CA SER A 15 -5.41 0.81 6.11
C SER A 15 -4.72 -0.21 5.22
N ALA A 16 -4.65 0.09 3.92
CA ALA A 16 -3.76 -0.61 3.00
C ALA A 16 -2.29 -0.45 3.43
N GLY A 17 -1.51 -1.54 3.36
CA GLY A 17 -0.12 -1.55 3.82
C GLY A 17 0.81 -0.62 3.05
N ALA A 18 0.53 -0.34 1.78
CA ALA A 18 1.40 0.50 0.95
C ALA A 18 1.53 1.97 1.45
N VAL A 19 0.54 2.50 2.16
CA VAL A 19 0.60 3.86 2.71
C VAL A 19 1.26 3.93 4.09
N LYS A 20 1.58 2.79 4.69
CA LYS A 20 2.08 2.66 6.07
C LYS A 20 3.24 3.60 6.42
N PRO A 21 4.34 3.71 5.63
CA PRO A 21 5.50 4.51 6.03
C PRO A 21 5.17 6.00 6.23
N GLY A 22 4.33 6.56 5.36
CA GLY A 22 3.88 7.95 5.49
C GLY A 22 2.79 8.09 6.54
N LEU A 23 1.83 7.17 6.56
CA LEU A 23 0.67 7.23 7.46
C LEU A 23 1.08 7.20 8.94
N LEU A 24 2.05 6.39 9.33
CA LEU A 24 2.52 6.36 10.72
C LEU A 24 3.08 7.71 11.17
N LYS A 25 3.85 8.37 10.31
CA LYS A 25 4.40 9.71 10.60
C LYS A 25 3.29 10.78 10.70
N VAL A 26 2.28 10.69 9.82
CA VAL A 26 1.12 11.59 9.85
C VAL A 26 0.28 11.36 11.12
N ILE A 27 0.06 10.11 11.52
CA ILE A 27 -0.62 9.75 12.78
C ILE A 27 0.11 10.36 13.98
N ASP A 28 1.42 10.23 14.05
CA ASP A 28 2.21 10.80 15.16
C ASP A 28 2.10 12.33 15.24
N ALA A 29 2.09 13.01 14.09
CA ALA A 29 1.89 14.46 14.05
C ALA A 29 0.46 14.85 14.46
N PHE A 30 -0.56 14.13 14.00
CA PHE A 30 -1.95 14.33 14.37
C PHE A 30 -2.17 14.16 15.87
N ARG A 31 -1.64 13.08 16.45
CA ARG A 31 -1.72 12.80 17.90
C ARG A 31 -1.13 13.93 18.74
N ARG A 32 0.05 14.44 18.35
CA ARG A 32 0.69 15.56 19.04
C ARG A 32 -0.12 16.86 18.96
N GLY A 33 -0.80 17.09 17.82
CA GLY A 33 -1.57 18.33 17.58
C GLY A 33 -2.95 18.35 18.22
N THR A 34 -3.59 17.16 18.36
CA THR A 34 -5.00 17.08 18.79
C THR A 34 -5.23 16.38 20.12
N GLY A 35 -4.25 15.58 20.57
CA GLY A 35 -4.42 14.70 21.73
C GLY A 35 -5.27 13.46 21.48
N HIS A 36 -5.80 13.26 20.25
CA HIS A 36 -6.48 12.02 19.89
C HIS A 36 -5.50 10.87 19.78
N GLU A 37 -5.92 9.66 20.17
CA GLU A 37 -5.19 8.42 19.90
C GLU A 37 -5.65 7.83 18.57
N VAL A 38 -4.72 7.29 17.77
CA VAL A 38 -5.04 6.58 16.53
C VAL A 38 -4.45 5.18 16.60
N LYS A 39 -5.32 4.17 16.57
CA LYS A 39 -4.96 2.75 16.48
C LYS A 39 -5.11 2.31 15.03
N VAL A 40 -4.00 1.98 14.38
CA VAL A 40 -4.01 1.58 12.97
C VAL A 40 -3.61 0.11 12.83
N ALA A 41 -4.38 -0.61 12.01
CA ALA A 41 -4.04 -1.94 11.50
C ALA A 41 -3.86 -1.87 9.98
N PHE A 42 -2.98 -2.72 9.45
CA PHE A 42 -2.69 -2.78 8.02
C PHE A 42 -3.11 -4.13 7.44
N ALA A 43 -3.66 -4.08 6.22
CA ALA A 43 -4.09 -5.26 5.48
C ALA A 43 -4.03 -5.00 3.96
N THR A 44 -4.01 -6.06 3.16
CA THR A 44 -4.27 -5.93 1.71
C THR A 44 -5.74 -5.62 1.46
N ALA A 45 -6.09 -5.02 0.31
CA ALA A 45 -7.49 -4.68 0.01
C ALA A 45 -8.45 -5.88 0.14
N PRO A 46 -8.13 -7.08 -0.38
CA PRO A 46 -8.98 -8.25 -0.16
C PRO A 46 -9.15 -8.64 1.32
N ALA A 47 -8.06 -8.59 2.09
CA ALA A 47 -8.11 -8.90 3.52
C ALA A 47 -8.90 -7.84 4.31
N LEU A 48 -8.78 -6.57 3.95
CA LEU A 48 -9.53 -5.45 4.52
C LEU A 48 -11.05 -5.65 4.29
N LEU A 49 -11.45 -5.95 3.05
CA LEU A 49 -12.85 -6.23 2.71
C LEU A 49 -13.40 -7.41 3.50
N LYS A 50 -12.62 -8.49 3.63
CA LYS A 50 -12.99 -9.67 4.41
C LYS A 50 -13.18 -9.34 5.89
N ARG A 51 -12.30 -8.55 6.50
CA ARG A 51 -12.37 -8.15 7.92
C ARG A 51 -13.63 -7.32 8.20
N ILE A 52 -13.87 -6.26 7.42
CA ILE A 52 -15.04 -5.39 7.58
C ILE A 52 -16.33 -6.16 7.25
N GLY A 53 -16.34 -6.98 6.20
CA GLY A 53 -17.47 -7.86 5.87
C GLY A 53 -17.77 -8.88 6.96
N GLY A 54 -16.77 -9.34 7.70
CA GLY A 54 -16.88 -10.20 8.87
C GLY A 54 -17.31 -9.50 10.16
N GLY A 55 -17.62 -8.19 10.11
CA GLY A 55 -18.15 -7.44 11.25
C GLY A 55 -17.09 -6.69 12.07
N GLU A 56 -15.83 -6.60 11.61
CA GLU A 56 -14.83 -5.76 12.29
C GLU A 56 -15.23 -4.29 12.19
N ARG A 57 -15.33 -3.64 13.34
CA ARG A 57 -15.69 -2.21 13.43
C ARG A 57 -14.43 -1.36 13.44
N VAL A 58 -14.40 -0.38 12.55
CA VAL A 58 -13.36 0.65 12.46
C VAL A 58 -14.00 2.01 12.22
N ASP A 59 -13.28 3.09 12.52
CA ASP A 59 -13.76 4.45 12.31
C ASP A 59 -13.36 5.00 10.94
N VAL A 60 -12.17 4.62 10.45
CA VAL A 60 -11.59 5.10 9.19
C VAL A 60 -11.05 3.92 8.38
N VAL A 61 -11.29 3.98 7.08
CA VAL A 61 -10.74 3.01 6.11
C VAL A 61 -9.89 3.74 5.08
N ILE A 62 -8.68 3.23 4.82
CA ILE A 62 -7.79 3.71 3.75
C ILE A 62 -7.51 2.55 2.80
N ALA A 63 -8.01 2.64 1.57
CA ALA A 63 -7.90 1.56 0.59
C ALA A 63 -7.93 2.11 -0.85
N PRO A 64 -7.62 1.27 -1.86
CA PRO A 64 -7.88 1.62 -3.25
C PRO A 64 -9.35 1.94 -3.49
N PRO A 65 -9.67 2.89 -4.40
CA PRO A 65 -11.03 3.30 -4.72
C PRO A 65 -12.02 2.16 -4.94
N ALA A 66 -11.65 1.13 -5.69
CA ALA A 66 -12.54 -0.01 -5.95
C ALA A 66 -12.97 -0.74 -4.67
N ALA A 67 -12.03 -0.93 -3.72
CA ALA A 67 -12.36 -1.55 -2.43
C ALA A 67 -13.31 -0.67 -1.59
N LEU A 68 -13.14 0.66 -1.64
CA LEU A 68 -14.06 1.57 -0.98
C LEU A 68 -15.45 1.57 -1.65
N ASP A 69 -15.53 1.44 -2.98
CA ASP A 69 -16.79 1.30 -3.70
C ASP A 69 -17.55 0.04 -3.25
N ASP A 70 -16.85 -1.06 -3.04
CA ASP A 70 -17.47 -2.29 -2.53
C ASP A 70 -17.98 -2.11 -1.08
N LEU A 71 -17.24 -1.40 -0.22
CA LEU A 71 -17.70 -1.07 1.13
C LEU A 71 -18.93 -0.13 1.12
N VAL A 72 -18.96 0.84 0.22
CA VAL A 72 -20.13 1.73 0.05
C VAL A 72 -21.35 0.92 -0.41
N LYS A 73 -21.21 0.04 -1.41
CA LYS A 73 -22.30 -0.85 -1.87
C LYS A 73 -22.81 -1.75 -0.76
N ALA A 74 -21.94 -2.19 0.13
CA ALA A 74 -22.28 -3.00 1.29
C ALA A 74 -22.82 -2.20 2.48
N GLY A 75 -22.99 -0.86 2.37
CA GLY A 75 -23.44 0.01 3.45
C GLY A 75 -22.43 0.18 4.59
N LYS A 76 -21.17 -0.16 4.38
CA LYS A 76 -20.10 -0.14 5.41
C LYS A 76 -19.25 1.13 5.40
N ALA A 77 -19.39 1.99 4.40
CA ALA A 77 -18.67 3.27 4.28
C ALA A 77 -19.56 4.37 3.72
N ALA A 78 -19.27 5.62 4.10
CA ALA A 78 -19.99 6.79 3.64
C ALA A 78 -19.42 7.30 2.29
N PRO A 79 -20.20 7.35 1.20
CA PRO A 79 -19.70 7.78 -0.11
C PRO A 79 -19.27 9.26 -0.15
N ALA A 80 -19.94 10.11 0.61
CA ALA A 80 -19.74 11.57 0.59
C ALA A 80 -18.46 12.06 1.29
N GLU A 81 -17.79 11.20 2.07
CA GLU A 81 -16.63 11.56 2.89
C GLU A 81 -15.32 10.98 2.34
N ARG A 82 -15.30 10.62 1.06
CA ARG A 82 -14.15 9.98 0.43
C ARG A 82 -13.18 11.02 -0.15
N VAL A 83 -11.90 10.90 0.22
CA VAL A 83 -10.82 11.78 -0.26
C VAL A 83 -9.61 10.96 -0.67
N THR A 84 -8.99 11.32 -1.81
CA THR A 84 -7.69 10.75 -2.23
C THR A 84 -6.58 11.26 -1.33
N VAL A 85 -5.73 10.36 -0.83
CA VAL A 85 -4.64 10.70 0.10
C VAL A 85 -3.26 10.25 -0.37
N ALA A 86 -3.17 9.32 -1.33
CA ALA A 86 -1.90 8.77 -1.77
C ALA A 86 -1.96 8.18 -3.18
N ARG A 87 -0.84 8.25 -3.89
CA ARG A 87 -0.54 7.50 -5.12
C ARG A 87 0.81 6.83 -4.98
N ILE A 88 0.89 5.54 -5.26
CA ILE A 88 2.11 4.76 -5.04
C ILE A 88 2.39 3.91 -6.28
N GLY A 89 3.60 4.07 -6.83
CA GLY A 89 4.05 3.35 -8.01
C GLY A 89 4.50 1.91 -7.74
N VAL A 90 4.67 1.15 -8.80
CA VAL A 90 5.23 -0.21 -8.76
C VAL A 90 6.76 -0.14 -8.86
N GLY A 91 7.45 -0.91 -8.04
CA GLY A 91 8.90 -1.04 -8.05
C GLY A 91 9.36 -2.48 -8.24
N VAL A 92 10.62 -2.60 -8.61
CA VAL A 92 11.37 -3.84 -8.79
C VAL A 92 12.35 -3.99 -7.63
N ALA A 93 12.36 -5.14 -7.00
CA ALA A 93 13.24 -5.47 -5.89
C ALA A 93 14.05 -6.74 -6.20
N VAL A 94 15.23 -6.79 -5.62
CA VAL A 94 16.06 -8.01 -5.56
C VAL A 94 16.53 -8.20 -4.12
N ARG A 95 17.12 -9.35 -3.84
CA ARG A 95 17.83 -9.59 -2.58
C ARG A 95 19.01 -8.61 -2.45
N GLU A 96 19.23 -8.13 -1.24
CA GLU A 96 20.40 -7.30 -0.95
C GLU A 96 21.69 -8.02 -1.35
N GLY A 97 22.59 -7.31 -2.05
CA GLY A 97 23.84 -7.86 -2.59
C GLY A 97 23.69 -8.68 -3.88
N ALA A 98 22.48 -8.96 -4.37
CA ALA A 98 22.29 -9.56 -5.68
C ALA A 98 22.54 -8.55 -6.81
N PRO A 99 22.98 -9.00 -8.01
CA PRO A 99 23.11 -8.13 -9.17
C PRO A 99 21.77 -7.46 -9.52
N ALA A 100 21.79 -6.15 -9.74
CA ALA A 100 20.59 -5.44 -10.15
C ALA A 100 20.23 -5.76 -11.60
N PRO A 101 18.98 -6.18 -11.90
CA PRO A 101 18.52 -6.37 -13.25
C PRO A 101 18.43 -5.02 -13.99
N ARG A 102 18.56 -5.06 -15.31
CA ARG A 102 18.34 -3.88 -16.16
C ARG A 102 16.84 -3.66 -16.32
N ILE A 103 16.35 -2.47 -16.00
CA ILE A 103 14.93 -2.13 -15.99
C ILE A 103 14.65 -0.72 -16.54
N ALA A 104 15.62 -0.08 -17.19
CA ALA A 104 15.47 1.30 -17.65
C ALA A 104 14.45 1.45 -18.81
N THR A 105 14.28 0.41 -19.60
CA THR A 105 13.29 0.35 -20.69
C THR A 105 12.36 -0.86 -20.52
N VAL A 106 11.24 -0.83 -21.24
CA VAL A 106 10.27 -1.95 -21.25
C VAL A 106 10.94 -3.25 -21.71
N ASP A 107 11.78 -3.17 -22.75
CA ASP A 107 12.48 -4.37 -23.27
C ASP A 107 13.52 -4.90 -22.27
N GLU A 108 14.28 -4.03 -21.60
CA GLU A 108 15.22 -4.45 -20.57
C GLU A 108 14.50 -5.13 -19.40
N LEU A 109 13.40 -4.55 -18.91
CA LEU A 109 12.59 -5.16 -17.87
C LEU A 109 12.05 -6.53 -18.32
N LYS A 110 11.53 -6.61 -19.55
CA LYS A 110 11.02 -7.87 -20.13
C LYS A 110 12.09 -8.95 -20.16
N GLN A 111 13.29 -8.62 -20.65
CA GLN A 111 14.42 -9.57 -20.68
C GLN A 111 14.86 -9.98 -19.27
N SER A 112 14.91 -9.03 -18.34
CA SER A 112 15.27 -9.30 -16.95
C SER A 112 14.26 -10.25 -16.28
N LEU A 113 12.96 -10.07 -16.50
CA LEU A 113 11.92 -10.97 -15.99
C LEU A 113 12.01 -12.37 -16.65
N LEU A 114 12.28 -12.43 -17.96
CA LEU A 114 12.44 -13.70 -18.67
C LEU A 114 13.68 -14.47 -18.22
N ASN A 115 14.75 -13.78 -17.81
CA ASN A 115 16.00 -14.37 -17.33
C ASN A 115 15.98 -14.66 -15.82
N ALA A 116 15.01 -14.16 -15.07
CA ALA A 116 14.89 -14.42 -13.64
C ALA A 116 14.61 -15.90 -13.36
N GLU A 117 15.12 -16.42 -12.25
CA GLU A 117 14.78 -17.77 -11.76
C GLU A 117 13.37 -17.81 -11.21
N SER A 118 12.97 -16.75 -10.51
CA SER A 118 11.58 -16.56 -10.08
C SER A 118 11.13 -15.09 -10.17
N VAL A 119 9.85 -14.89 -10.44
CA VAL A 119 9.17 -13.59 -10.43
C VAL A 119 8.11 -13.64 -9.33
N VAL A 120 8.24 -12.76 -8.35
CA VAL A 120 7.48 -12.86 -7.09
C VAL A 120 6.72 -11.57 -6.81
N TYR A 121 5.41 -11.67 -6.57
CA TYR A 121 4.59 -10.53 -6.22
C TYR A 121 3.35 -10.94 -5.39
N ASN A 122 2.63 -9.97 -4.86
CA ASN A 122 1.45 -10.25 -4.06
C ASN A 122 0.16 -10.28 -4.91
N GLN A 123 -0.94 -10.73 -4.29
CA GLN A 123 -2.27 -10.83 -4.91
C GLN A 123 -3.11 -9.55 -4.76
N ALA A 124 -2.52 -8.45 -4.23
CA ALA A 124 -3.20 -7.17 -4.08
C ALA A 124 -3.20 -6.37 -5.40
N SER A 125 -3.58 -5.09 -5.35
CA SER A 125 -3.75 -4.21 -6.52
C SER A 125 -2.55 -4.20 -7.46
N THR A 126 -1.33 -4.18 -6.92
CA THR A 126 -0.10 -4.25 -7.72
C THR A 126 0.00 -5.55 -8.50
N GLY A 127 -0.29 -6.69 -7.86
CA GLY A 127 -0.23 -7.99 -8.52
C GLY A 127 -1.28 -8.15 -9.62
N ILE A 128 -2.49 -7.64 -9.42
CA ILE A 128 -3.54 -7.61 -10.45
C ILE A 128 -3.06 -6.81 -11.68
N TYR A 129 -2.45 -5.64 -11.45
CA TYR A 129 -1.87 -4.85 -12.53
C TYR A 129 -0.78 -5.61 -13.28
N LEU A 130 0.15 -6.26 -12.54
CA LEU A 130 1.28 -7.00 -13.13
C LEU A 130 0.82 -8.16 -14.02
N GLU A 131 -0.23 -8.89 -13.64
CA GLU A 131 -0.81 -9.95 -14.49
C GLU A 131 -1.32 -9.39 -15.82
N GLY A 132 -2.05 -8.27 -15.77
CA GLY A 132 -2.48 -7.58 -16.98
C GLY A 132 -1.30 -7.07 -17.82
N LEU A 133 -0.25 -6.56 -17.16
CA LEU A 133 0.98 -6.09 -17.82
C LEU A 133 1.69 -7.23 -18.54
N PHE A 134 1.90 -8.37 -17.88
CA PHE A 134 2.61 -9.52 -18.50
C PHE A 134 1.86 -10.09 -19.70
N ASN A 135 0.52 -10.06 -19.68
CA ASN A 135 -0.30 -10.40 -20.85
C ASN A 135 -0.08 -9.40 -21.99
N ARG A 136 -0.12 -8.08 -21.73
CA ARG A 136 0.12 -7.04 -22.76
C ARG A 136 1.54 -7.10 -23.33
N LEU A 137 2.54 -7.47 -22.53
CA LEU A 137 3.93 -7.64 -22.99
C LEU A 137 4.16 -8.98 -23.70
N GLY A 138 3.19 -9.88 -23.74
CA GLY A 138 3.28 -11.19 -24.38
C GLY A 138 4.23 -12.17 -23.68
N ILE A 139 4.50 -11.99 -22.37
CA ILE A 139 5.41 -12.83 -21.60
C ILE A 139 4.73 -13.68 -20.52
N ALA A 140 3.43 -13.55 -20.34
CA ALA A 140 2.70 -14.24 -19.29
C ALA A 140 2.88 -15.76 -19.32
N ALA A 141 2.87 -16.38 -20.53
CA ALA A 141 3.07 -17.82 -20.67
C ALA A 141 4.44 -18.28 -20.24
N GLN A 142 5.50 -17.53 -20.62
CA GLN A 142 6.88 -17.86 -20.23
C GLN A 142 7.15 -17.64 -18.73
N LEU A 143 6.47 -16.69 -18.11
CA LEU A 143 6.61 -16.41 -16.67
C LEU A 143 5.83 -17.40 -15.81
N LYS A 144 4.79 -18.05 -16.32
CA LYS A 144 3.85 -18.88 -15.55
C LYS A 144 4.53 -19.91 -14.66
N ALA A 145 5.53 -20.62 -15.18
CA ALA A 145 6.22 -21.72 -14.46
C ALA A 145 7.12 -21.21 -13.32
N LYS A 146 7.50 -19.94 -13.33
CA LYS A 146 8.41 -19.33 -12.36
C LYS A 146 7.83 -18.16 -11.59
N THR A 147 6.52 -17.93 -11.71
CA THR A 147 5.80 -16.91 -10.95
C THR A 147 5.27 -17.50 -9.66
N THR A 148 5.59 -16.84 -8.54
CA THR A 148 5.00 -17.13 -7.24
C THR A 148 4.25 -15.90 -6.73
N ARG A 149 3.02 -16.11 -6.25
CA ARG A 149 2.14 -15.07 -5.73
C ARG A 149 1.81 -15.33 -4.27
N TYR A 150 1.93 -14.29 -3.45
CA TYR A 150 1.62 -14.33 -2.03
C TYR A 150 0.40 -13.48 -1.69
N PRO A 151 -0.32 -13.77 -0.60
CA PRO A 151 -1.44 -12.94 -0.16
C PRO A 151 -1.04 -11.49 0.14
N ASP A 152 0.19 -11.28 0.63
CA ASP A 152 0.74 -9.98 0.99
C ASP A 152 2.23 -9.86 0.64
N PHE A 153 2.84 -8.73 0.96
CA PHE A 153 4.24 -8.48 0.65
C PHE A 153 5.22 -9.18 1.61
N VAL A 154 4.77 -9.68 2.76
CA VAL A 154 5.64 -10.44 3.69
C VAL A 154 6.14 -11.71 3.03
N GLY A 155 5.26 -12.44 2.34
CA GLY A 155 5.66 -13.62 1.57
C GLY A 155 6.62 -13.29 0.41
N VAL A 156 6.43 -12.14 -0.26
CA VAL A 156 7.36 -11.67 -1.31
C VAL A 156 8.74 -11.36 -0.71
N LEU A 157 8.78 -10.62 0.40
CA LEU A 157 10.00 -10.31 1.14
C LEU A 157 10.75 -11.60 1.52
N ASP A 158 10.07 -12.53 2.14
CA ASP A 158 10.66 -13.79 2.59
C ASP A 158 11.23 -14.60 1.43
N HIS A 159 10.51 -14.72 0.33
CA HIS A 159 10.94 -15.46 -0.85
C HIS A 159 12.22 -14.86 -1.46
N VAL A 160 12.19 -13.54 -1.71
CA VAL A 160 13.31 -12.87 -2.40
C VAL A 160 14.52 -12.71 -1.47
N SER A 161 14.34 -12.36 -0.20
CA SER A 161 15.46 -12.16 0.73
C SER A 161 16.18 -13.46 1.09
N LYS A 162 15.47 -14.60 1.10
CA LYS A 162 16.02 -15.92 1.38
C LYS A 162 16.44 -16.68 0.13
N GLY A 163 16.14 -16.17 -1.05
CA GLY A 163 16.54 -16.72 -2.34
C GLY A 163 18.05 -16.74 -2.51
N LYS A 164 18.53 -17.64 -3.34
CA LYS A 164 19.98 -17.82 -3.61
C LYS A 164 20.35 -17.57 -5.06
N GLY A 165 19.37 -17.33 -5.89
CA GLY A 165 19.50 -17.13 -7.31
C GLY A 165 19.17 -15.72 -7.77
N ASN A 166 18.59 -15.63 -8.95
CA ASN A 166 18.15 -14.39 -9.60
C ASN A 166 16.63 -14.24 -9.41
N GLU A 167 16.19 -14.03 -8.17
CA GLU A 167 14.80 -13.76 -7.85
C GLU A 167 14.49 -12.28 -8.06
N ILE A 168 13.38 -11.98 -8.72
CA ILE A 168 12.87 -10.61 -8.89
C ILE A 168 11.55 -10.47 -8.15
N GLY A 169 11.52 -9.58 -7.16
CA GLY A 169 10.32 -9.17 -6.44
C GLY A 169 9.70 -7.94 -7.08
N LEU A 170 8.37 -7.89 -7.15
CA LEU A 170 7.61 -6.75 -7.63
C LEU A 170 6.57 -6.35 -6.58
N GLY A 171 6.47 -5.04 -6.31
CA GLY A 171 5.56 -4.53 -5.27
C GLY A 171 5.41 -3.02 -5.34
N ALA A 172 4.61 -2.46 -4.43
CA ALA A 172 4.57 -1.02 -4.25
C ALA A 172 5.95 -0.51 -3.77
N THR A 173 6.43 0.58 -4.35
CA THR A 173 7.78 1.13 -4.03
C THR A 173 7.98 1.33 -2.53
N THR A 174 6.98 1.82 -1.83
CA THR A 174 7.03 2.12 -0.40
C THR A 174 7.24 0.88 0.48
N VAL A 175 6.61 -0.26 0.14
CA VAL A 175 6.80 -1.50 0.91
C VAL A 175 8.14 -2.15 0.63
N ILE A 176 8.69 -1.94 -0.59
CA ILE A 176 10.05 -2.40 -0.92
C ILE A 176 11.07 -1.58 -0.12
N VAL A 177 10.96 -0.25 -0.11
CA VAL A 177 11.85 0.63 0.67
C VAL A 177 11.78 0.31 2.17
N GLU A 178 10.58 0.06 2.72
CA GLU A 178 10.43 -0.38 4.12
C GLU A 178 11.13 -1.72 4.40
N ALA A 179 11.29 -2.55 3.39
CA ALA A 179 11.91 -3.86 3.48
C ALA A 179 13.42 -3.87 3.17
N GLU A 180 14.03 -2.74 2.82
CA GLU A 180 15.48 -2.68 2.51
C GLU A 180 16.34 -3.08 3.70
N ASN A 181 15.95 -2.73 4.92
CA ASN A 181 16.64 -3.18 6.14
C ASN A 181 16.35 -4.64 6.54
N LYS A 182 15.62 -5.39 5.70
CA LYS A 182 15.24 -6.79 5.91
C LYS A 182 15.75 -7.70 4.78
N GLY A 183 16.76 -7.27 4.06
CA GLY A 183 17.42 -8.05 3.03
C GLY A 183 16.89 -7.88 1.60
N LEU A 184 16.06 -6.86 1.35
CA LEU A 184 15.71 -6.42 -0.01
C LEU A 184 16.50 -5.18 -0.41
N LYS A 185 16.59 -4.96 -1.72
CA LYS A 185 17.06 -3.74 -2.34
C LYS A 185 16.08 -3.31 -3.42
N LEU A 186 15.65 -2.06 -3.37
CA LEU A 186 14.91 -1.44 -4.46
C LEU A 186 15.87 -1.20 -5.64
N VAL A 187 15.58 -1.81 -6.79
CA VAL A 187 16.32 -1.55 -8.05
C VAL A 187 15.85 -0.24 -8.66
N GLY A 188 14.55 0.00 -8.67
CA GLY A 188 13.91 1.20 -9.20
C GLY A 188 12.42 0.99 -9.48
N PRO A 189 11.73 2.05 -9.94
CA PRO A 189 10.36 1.97 -10.43
C PRO A 189 10.31 1.22 -11.77
N LEU A 190 9.11 0.79 -12.18
CA LEU A 190 8.89 0.33 -13.55
C LEU A 190 9.21 1.45 -14.55
N PRO A 191 9.60 1.12 -15.80
CA PRO A 191 9.70 2.09 -16.89
C PRO A 191 8.46 2.97 -17.00
N ALA A 192 8.63 4.27 -17.30
CA ALA A 192 7.55 5.25 -17.26
C ALA A 192 6.35 4.87 -18.14
N GLU A 193 6.60 4.25 -19.29
CA GLU A 193 5.57 3.84 -20.27
C GLU A 193 4.62 2.76 -19.73
N ILE A 194 5.09 2.01 -18.75
CA ILE A 194 4.32 0.91 -18.14
C ILE A 194 4.23 1.07 -16.62
N GLN A 195 4.56 2.24 -16.08
CA GLN A 195 4.35 2.50 -14.65
C GLN A 195 2.86 2.57 -14.35
N ASN A 196 2.50 2.01 -13.21
CA ASN A 196 1.15 2.12 -12.68
C ASN A 196 1.18 2.66 -11.26
N TYR A 197 0.32 3.62 -11.01
CA TYR A 197 0.14 4.19 -9.69
C TYR A 197 -1.17 3.70 -9.08
N THR A 198 -1.08 2.95 -8.00
CA THR A 198 -2.27 2.65 -7.20
C THR A 198 -2.63 3.89 -6.39
N THR A 199 -3.83 4.40 -6.62
CA THR A 199 -4.42 5.48 -5.82
C THR A 199 -5.02 4.89 -4.54
N TYR A 200 -4.85 5.60 -3.43
CA TYR A 200 -5.48 5.26 -2.14
C TYR A 200 -6.35 6.43 -1.72
N ALA A 201 -7.54 6.11 -1.26
CA ALA A 201 -8.48 7.07 -0.72
C ALA A 201 -8.84 6.68 0.72
N VAL A 202 -9.27 7.66 1.49
CA VAL A 202 -9.76 7.52 2.84
C VAL A 202 -11.26 7.78 2.88
N THR A 203 -11.96 7.09 3.76
CA THR A 203 -13.36 7.38 4.11
C THR A 203 -13.64 7.06 5.55
N VAL A 204 -14.70 7.68 6.11
CA VAL A 204 -15.24 7.32 7.42
C VAL A 204 -16.13 6.07 7.28
N ALA A 205 -15.93 5.09 8.15
CA ALA A 205 -16.74 3.87 8.16
C ALA A 205 -18.14 4.15 8.75
N ALA A 206 -19.15 3.46 8.22
CA ALA A 206 -20.54 3.67 8.62
C ALA A 206 -20.81 3.29 10.09
N GLU A 207 -20.14 2.22 10.58
CA GLU A 207 -20.32 1.67 11.92
C GLU A 207 -19.26 2.15 12.94
N GLY A 208 -18.45 3.16 12.59
CA GLY A 208 -17.45 3.75 13.47
C GLY A 208 -18.08 4.46 14.69
N LEU A 209 -17.41 4.37 15.83
CA LEU A 209 -17.87 4.93 17.08
C LEU A 209 -17.37 6.37 17.31
N ALA A 210 -16.21 6.71 16.81
CA ALA A 210 -15.54 8.02 16.99
C ALA A 210 -15.73 8.92 15.76
N LYS A 211 -16.95 9.09 15.25
CA LYS A 211 -17.22 9.72 13.95
C LYS A 211 -16.66 11.14 13.78
N ASP A 212 -16.77 11.98 14.80
CA ASP A 212 -16.30 13.36 14.70
C ASP A 212 -14.79 13.44 14.69
N ALA A 213 -14.12 12.68 15.56
CA ALA A 213 -12.67 12.56 15.57
C ALA A 213 -12.13 11.86 14.28
N ALA A 214 -12.87 10.90 13.75
CA ALA A 214 -12.58 10.27 12.47
C ALA A 214 -12.63 11.27 11.31
N ARG A 215 -13.65 12.14 11.25
CA ARG A 215 -13.75 13.21 10.27
C ARG A 215 -12.62 14.24 10.41
N GLU A 216 -12.25 14.56 11.65
CA GLU A 216 -11.11 15.43 11.92
C GLU A 216 -9.81 14.83 11.39
N PHE A 217 -9.59 13.53 11.65
CA PHE A 217 -8.43 12.80 11.12
C PHE A 217 -8.42 12.76 9.59
N VAL A 218 -9.56 12.49 8.94
CA VAL A 218 -9.70 12.50 7.47
C VAL A 218 -9.35 13.89 6.90
N ARG A 219 -9.84 14.98 7.52
CA ARG A 219 -9.47 16.34 7.11
C ARG A 219 -7.97 16.60 7.30
N TYR A 220 -7.40 16.14 8.39
CA TYR A 220 -5.97 16.29 8.66
C TYR A 220 -5.10 15.62 7.58
N LEU A 221 -5.48 14.44 7.11
CA LEU A 221 -4.76 13.72 6.04
C LEU A 221 -4.64 14.52 4.74
N THR A 222 -5.50 15.50 4.51
CA THR A 222 -5.50 16.36 3.31
C THR A 222 -4.77 17.68 3.48
N THR A 223 -4.28 17.99 4.68
CA THR A 223 -3.54 19.23 4.95
C THR A 223 -2.21 19.28 4.21
N PRO A 224 -1.68 20.47 3.90
CA PRO A 224 -0.34 20.61 3.31
C PRO A 224 0.75 19.92 4.13
N ALA A 225 0.67 19.95 5.46
CA ALA A 225 1.63 19.29 6.34
C ALA A 225 1.59 17.76 6.22
N ALA A 226 0.41 17.16 6.17
CA ALA A 226 0.24 15.73 5.95
C ALA A 226 0.75 15.31 4.56
N LYS A 227 0.41 16.07 3.52
CA LYS A 227 0.90 15.83 2.15
C LYS A 227 2.43 15.89 2.07
N ALA A 228 3.06 16.89 2.69
CA ALA A 228 4.53 16.98 2.75
C ALA A 228 5.14 15.76 3.47
N THR A 229 4.48 15.27 4.53
CA THR A 229 4.92 14.07 5.25
C THR A 229 4.80 12.80 4.38
N PHE A 230 3.72 12.67 3.61
CA PHE A 230 3.57 11.58 2.64
C PHE A 230 4.63 11.64 1.54
N ALA A 231 4.87 12.82 0.95
CA ALA A 231 5.90 13.02 -0.07
C ALA A 231 7.30 12.64 0.43
N ALA A 232 7.64 13.01 1.66
CA ALA A 232 8.91 12.61 2.29
C ALA A 232 9.04 11.10 2.55
N ALA A 233 7.95 10.35 2.45
CA ALA A 233 7.92 8.88 2.52
C ALA A 233 7.81 8.22 1.13
N GLY A 234 7.98 8.96 0.03
CA GLY A 234 7.88 8.44 -1.33
C GLY A 234 6.43 8.18 -1.79
N ILE A 235 5.48 8.86 -1.18
CA ILE A 235 4.04 8.75 -1.48
C ILE A 235 3.59 10.06 -2.14
N GLU A 236 3.04 9.98 -3.37
CA GLU A 236 2.49 11.13 -4.08
C GLU A 236 1.08 11.48 -3.65
#